data_ce7f2c514890764bd678f308dcdfb78b
#
_entry.id   ce7f2c514890764bd678f308dcdfb78b
#
_cell.length_a   1.000
_cell.length_b   1.000
_cell.length_c   1.000
_cell.angle_alpha   90.00
_cell.angle_beta   90.00
_cell.angle_gamma   90.00
#
_symmetry.space_group_name_H-M   'P 1'
#
loop_
_entity.id
_entity.type
_entity.pdbx_description
1 polymer ?
#
loop_
_entity_poly.entity_id
_entity_poly.type
_entity_poly.pdbx_seq_one_letter_code
_entity_poly.pdbx_strand_id
1 'polypeptide(L)'
;MRRPLLEVTAAFLAFGLLLAGPGTRPAGAQANYAEMPAGEAYQTCLQEAQRDPDNGFEAAIAWRDEGGGPAARHCVALALFGLGQFAESATRLEALAADIPSASNREQSAILGQAGSVWLHAGDLTRAHTVLTQALAFDSRDPEIWIDRGDALARGGEYWDAIDDFSEALDRDARRLDALIFRAAAYRLIEVPDLARDDIARALEISPDNPDALMELGAVQADVGDFDGARATWLKLLSIAPGSRPAAAARAALQQMDVKVEE
;
A
#
# COMPACT_ATOMS: atom_id res chain seq x y z
N MET A 1 -42.07 31.43 -20.53
CA MET A 1 -40.91 31.77 -19.68
C MET A 1 -40.22 30.48 -19.30
N ARG A 2 -39.16 30.17 -20.02
CA ARG A 2 -38.30 28.95 -19.74
C ARG A 2 -37.21 29.37 -18.79
N ARG A 3 -37.12 28.75 -17.61
CA ARG A 3 -36.00 28.92 -16.69
C ARG A 3 -34.78 28.19 -17.27
N PRO A 4 -33.59 28.76 -17.26
CA PRO A 4 -32.37 28.03 -17.63
C PRO A 4 -32.05 27.04 -16.51
N LEU A 5 -31.84 25.78 -16.88
CA LEU A 5 -31.16 24.78 -16.06
C LEU A 5 -29.74 25.27 -15.81
N LEU A 6 -29.43 25.66 -14.59
CA LEU A 6 -28.07 25.80 -14.12
C LEU A 6 -27.43 24.40 -14.15
N GLU A 7 -26.58 24.16 -15.11
CA GLU A 7 -25.62 23.07 -15.07
C GLU A 7 -24.69 23.33 -13.89
N VAL A 8 -24.97 22.66 -12.78
CA VAL A 8 -24.02 22.49 -11.70
C VAL A 8 -22.97 21.53 -12.24
N THR A 9 -21.93 22.10 -12.85
CA THR A 9 -20.68 21.38 -13.07
C THR A 9 -20.12 21.07 -11.70
N ALA A 10 -20.44 19.88 -11.21
CA ALA A 10 -19.74 19.26 -10.09
C ALA A 10 -18.27 19.14 -10.51
N ALA A 11 -17.48 20.11 -10.11
CA ALA A 11 -16.03 19.99 -10.12
C ALA A 11 -15.70 18.91 -9.08
N PHE A 12 -15.74 17.65 -9.52
CA PHE A 12 -15.13 16.55 -8.80
C PHE A 12 -13.65 16.89 -8.69
N LEU A 13 -13.26 17.49 -7.58
CA LEU A 13 -11.90 17.44 -7.12
C LEU A 13 -11.62 15.95 -6.88
N ALA A 14 -11.07 15.32 -7.91
CA ALA A 14 -10.38 14.07 -7.74
C ALA A 14 -9.29 14.34 -6.68
N PHE A 15 -9.66 14.17 -5.41
CA PHE A 15 -8.70 13.90 -4.37
C PHE A 15 -8.10 12.57 -4.79
N GLY A 16 -7.05 12.68 -5.61
CA GLY A 16 -6.29 11.53 -6.03
C GLY A 16 -6.02 10.72 -4.77
N LEU A 17 -6.41 9.48 -4.85
CA LEU A 17 -6.04 8.45 -3.91
C LEU A 17 -4.54 8.61 -3.65
N LEU A 18 -4.16 9.36 -2.62
CA LEU A 18 -2.82 9.41 -2.08
C LEU A 18 -2.60 8.10 -1.31
N LEU A 19 -2.93 6.99 -1.99
CA LEU A 19 -2.53 5.68 -1.55
C LEU A 19 -1.03 5.61 -1.76
N ALA A 20 -0.36 5.45 -0.65
CA ALA A 20 1.04 5.04 -0.57
C ALA A 20 2.03 5.74 -1.52
N GLY A 21 2.45 6.96 -1.18
CA GLY A 21 3.86 7.32 -1.42
C GLY A 21 4.73 6.50 -0.45
N PRO A 22 6.06 6.46 -0.62
CA PRO A 22 6.95 5.69 0.24
C PRO A 22 6.90 6.23 1.69
N GLY A 23 5.83 5.90 2.39
CA GLY A 23 5.71 6.03 3.83
C GLY A 23 6.25 4.74 4.39
N THR A 24 7.19 4.84 5.31
CA THR A 24 7.68 3.72 6.09
C THR A 24 6.49 2.92 6.61
N ARG A 25 6.17 1.81 5.94
CA ARG A 25 5.33 0.76 6.53
C ARG A 25 5.97 0.43 7.88
N PRO A 26 5.19 0.29 8.96
CA PRO A 26 5.76 -0.23 10.20
C PRO A 26 6.46 -1.55 9.86
N ALA A 27 7.63 -1.77 10.43
CA ALA A 27 8.51 -2.91 10.20
C ALA A 27 7.92 -4.27 10.62
N GLY A 28 6.61 -4.45 10.45
CA GLY A 28 5.83 -5.64 10.83
C GLY A 28 5.43 -6.55 9.67
N ALA A 29 5.55 -6.09 8.42
CA ALA A 29 5.31 -6.92 7.25
C ALA A 29 6.61 -7.60 6.78
N GLN A 30 7.35 -8.19 7.71
CA GLN A 30 8.38 -9.17 7.35
C GLN A 30 7.62 -10.43 6.98
N ALA A 31 7.34 -10.62 5.68
CA ALA A 31 6.98 -11.92 5.16
C ALA A 31 7.97 -12.92 5.77
N ASN A 32 7.44 -13.97 6.41
CA ASN A 32 8.25 -15.02 7.02
C ASN A 32 9.03 -15.74 5.93
N TYR A 33 10.23 -15.25 5.62
CA TYR A 33 11.20 -15.89 4.72
C TYR A 33 11.84 -17.12 5.40
N ALA A 34 11.02 -17.94 6.06
CA ALA A 34 11.50 -19.02 6.92
C ALA A 34 12.18 -20.17 6.17
N GLU A 35 12.29 -20.10 4.84
CA GLU A 35 12.83 -21.24 4.07
C GLU A 35 14.02 -20.91 3.15
N MET A 36 14.38 -19.64 2.91
CA MET A 36 15.74 -19.39 2.42
C MET A 36 16.73 -19.69 3.55
N PRO A 37 17.87 -20.37 3.29
CA PRO A 37 18.81 -20.70 4.34
C PRO A 37 19.22 -19.43 5.06
N ALA A 38 18.64 -19.23 6.25
CA ALA A 38 18.83 -18.04 7.09
C ALA A 38 20.21 -18.13 7.77
N GLY A 39 21.26 -18.20 6.95
CA GLY A 39 22.64 -18.11 7.42
C GLY A 39 22.95 -16.69 7.92
N GLU A 40 23.91 -16.59 8.81
CA GLU A 40 24.41 -15.31 9.35
C GLU A 40 24.74 -14.29 8.25
N ALA A 41 25.32 -14.74 7.14
CA ALA A 41 25.65 -13.91 5.98
C ALA A 41 24.42 -13.24 5.36
N TYR A 42 23.29 -13.96 5.26
CA TYR A 42 22.05 -13.38 4.72
C TYR A 42 21.45 -12.32 5.66
N GLN A 43 21.40 -12.62 6.97
CA GLN A 43 20.92 -11.65 7.96
C GLN A 43 21.77 -10.38 8.00
N THR A 44 23.11 -10.54 7.94
CA THR A 44 24.03 -9.40 7.87
C THR A 44 23.77 -8.57 6.62
N CYS A 45 23.63 -9.22 5.46
CA CYS A 45 23.34 -8.54 4.20
C CYS A 45 22.03 -7.75 4.25
N LEU A 46 20.95 -8.32 4.81
CA LEU A 46 19.68 -7.62 4.96
C LEU A 46 19.81 -6.38 5.85
N GLN A 47 20.54 -6.48 6.95
CA GLN A 47 20.77 -5.36 7.87
C GLN A 47 21.58 -4.25 7.19
N GLU A 48 22.62 -4.60 6.43
CA GLU A 48 23.42 -3.62 5.69
C GLU A 48 22.62 -2.95 4.58
N ALA A 49 21.86 -3.71 3.78
CA ALA A 49 20.98 -3.17 2.75
C ALA A 49 19.94 -2.18 3.28
N GLN A 50 19.49 -2.36 4.53
CA GLN A 50 18.56 -1.43 5.18
C GLN A 50 19.26 -0.19 5.76
N ARG A 51 20.47 -0.36 6.34
CA ARG A 51 21.18 0.71 7.06
C ARG A 51 21.98 1.60 6.13
N ASP A 52 22.63 0.99 5.14
CA ASP A 52 23.50 1.66 4.17
C ASP A 52 23.36 0.92 2.81
N PRO A 53 22.34 1.31 2.01
CA PRO A 53 22.04 0.59 0.77
C PRO A 53 23.17 0.56 -0.25
N ASP A 54 24.05 1.58 -0.30
CA ASP A 54 25.21 1.60 -1.19
C ASP A 54 26.20 0.50 -0.82
N ASN A 55 26.65 0.48 0.44
CA ASN A 55 27.55 -0.55 0.93
C ASN A 55 26.89 -1.94 0.92
N GLY A 56 25.61 -2.00 1.27
CA GLY A 56 24.82 -3.23 1.21
C GLY A 56 24.73 -3.82 -0.20
N PHE A 57 24.60 -2.98 -1.21
CA PHE A 57 24.60 -3.40 -2.60
C PHE A 57 25.96 -3.98 -3.03
N GLU A 58 27.07 -3.29 -2.72
CA GLU A 58 28.42 -3.76 -3.04
C GLU A 58 28.72 -5.09 -2.35
N ALA A 59 28.40 -5.21 -1.06
CA ALA A 59 28.58 -6.45 -0.30
C ALA A 59 27.72 -7.60 -0.86
N ALA A 60 26.46 -7.33 -1.24
CA ALA A 60 25.57 -8.33 -1.82
C ALA A 60 26.07 -8.83 -3.20
N ILE A 61 26.61 -7.93 -4.02
CA ILE A 61 27.23 -8.28 -5.31
C ILE A 61 28.46 -9.17 -5.09
N ALA A 62 29.36 -8.79 -4.19
CA ALA A 62 30.54 -9.59 -3.87
C ALA A 62 30.13 -10.99 -3.38
N TRP A 63 29.18 -11.07 -2.45
CA TRP A 63 28.69 -12.35 -1.95
C TRP A 63 28.02 -13.20 -3.03
N ARG A 64 27.26 -12.58 -3.95
CA ARG A 64 26.69 -13.27 -5.12
C ARG A 64 27.78 -13.90 -5.98
N ASP A 65 28.86 -13.15 -6.26
CA ASP A 65 29.96 -13.59 -7.14
C ASP A 65 30.85 -14.66 -6.48
N GLU A 66 30.87 -14.72 -5.15
CA GLU A 66 31.45 -15.76 -4.33
C GLU A 66 30.59 -17.03 -4.20
N GLY A 67 29.43 -17.06 -4.85
CA GLY A 67 28.54 -18.22 -4.85
C GLY A 67 27.46 -18.21 -3.77
N GLY A 68 27.06 -17.03 -3.27
CA GLY A 68 25.99 -16.85 -2.28
C GLY A 68 24.59 -17.25 -2.74
N GLY A 69 24.45 -17.67 -4.00
CA GLY A 69 23.22 -18.28 -4.54
C GLY A 69 21.99 -17.40 -4.50
N PRO A 70 20.79 -18.01 -4.34
CA PRO A 70 19.52 -17.27 -4.30
C PRO A 70 19.46 -16.20 -3.20
N ALA A 71 20.02 -16.48 -2.02
CA ALA A 71 19.99 -15.55 -0.89
C ALA A 71 20.78 -14.26 -1.17
N ALA A 72 21.96 -14.36 -1.81
CA ALA A 72 22.71 -13.18 -2.22
C ALA A 72 21.99 -12.39 -3.33
N ARG A 73 21.37 -13.07 -4.29
CA ARG A 73 20.55 -12.44 -5.35
C ARG A 73 19.35 -11.67 -4.77
N HIS A 74 18.71 -12.25 -3.76
CA HIS A 74 17.62 -11.59 -3.05
C HIS A 74 18.13 -10.33 -2.33
N CYS A 75 19.27 -10.43 -1.64
CA CYS A 75 19.87 -9.28 -0.97
C CYS A 75 20.24 -8.15 -1.94
N VAL A 76 20.78 -8.48 -3.12
CA VAL A 76 21.03 -7.49 -4.20
C VAL A 76 19.73 -6.75 -4.55
N ALA A 77 18.62 -7.46 -4.72
CA ALA A 77 17.34 -6.84 -5.05
C ALA A 77 16.85 -5.89 -3.93
N LEU A 78 17.00 -6.28 -2.67
CA LEU A 78 16.60 -5.44 -1.53
C LEU A 78 17.51 -4.20 -1.35
N ALA A 79 18.80 -4.33 -1.62
CA ALA A 79 19.71 -3.18 -1.64
C ALA A 79 19.33 -2.19 -2.75
N LEU A 80 19.00 -2.67 -3.95
CA LEU A 80 18.47 -1.83 -5.03
C LEU A 80 17.18 -1.11 -4.64
N PHE A 81 16.30 -1.78 -3.89
CA PHE A 81 15.12 -1.12 -3.33
C PHE A 81 15.50 0.03 -2.39
N GLY A 82 16.45 -0.19 -1.48
CA GLY A 82 16.98 0.83 -0.58
C GLY A 82 17.60 2.03 -1.32
N LEU A 83 18.23 1.78 -2.48
CA LEU A 83 18.77 2.81 -3.37
C LEU A 83 17.71 3.55 -4.19
N GLY A 84 16.42 3.19 -4.04
CA GLY A 84 15.33 3.75 -4.85
C GLY A 84 15.30 3.25 -6.30
N GLN A 85 16.10 2.25 -6.66
CA GLN A 85 16.13 1.64 -7.98
C GLN A 85 15.02 0.58 -8.11
N PHE A 86 13.77 1.00 -7.90
CA PHE A 86 12.63 0.12 -7.75
C PHE A 86 12.40 -0.81 -8.94
N ALA A 87 12.44 -0.30 -10.17
CA ALA A 87 12.20 -1.11 -11.37
C ALA A 87 13.26 -2.22 -11.54
N GLU A 88 14.53 -1.92 -11.27
CA GLU A 88 15.60 -2.91 -11.33
C GLU A 88 15.47 -3.94 -10.19
N SER A 89 15.15 -3.47 -8.97
CA SER A 89 14.87 -4.34 -7.82
C SER A 89 13.76 -5.35 -8.14
N ALA A 90 12.61 -4.88 -8.62
CA ALA A 90 11.49 -5.74 -8.98
C ALA A 90 11.85 -6.75 -10.08
N THR A 91 12.55 -6.30 -11.12
CA THR A 91 13.05 -7.19 -12.19
C THR A 91 13.97 -8.29 -11.66
N ARG A 92 14.83 -7.97 -10.68
CA ARG A 92 15.70 -8.97 -10.04
C ARG A 92 14.92 -9.97 -9.21
N LEU A 93 13.87 -9.54 -8.52
CA LEU A 93 12.99 -10.43 -7.76
C LEU A 93 12.19 -11.37 -8.69
N GLU A 94 11.64 -10.87 -9.79
CA GLU A 94 10.97 -11.72 -10.80
C GLU A 94 11.93 -12.78 -11.36
N ALA A 95 13.15 -12.37 -11.76
CA ALA A 95 14.16 -13.30 -12.25
C ALA A 95 14.57 -14.32 -11.18
N LEU A 96 14.65 -13.92 -9.91
CA LEU A 96 14.94 -14.81 -8.81
C LEU A 96 13.84 -15.87 -8.65
N ALA A 97 12.57 -15.46 -8.66
CA ALA A 97 11.43 -16.38 -8.54
C ALA A 97 11.40 -17.42 -9.67
N ALA A 98 11.79 -17.02 -10.89
CA ALA A 98 11.84 -17.92 -12.05
C ALA A 98 13.00 -18.93 -11.99
N ASP A 99 14.11 -18.54 -11.37
CA ASP A 99 15.39 -19.29 -11.44
C ASP A 99 15.63 -20.20 -10.22
N ILE A 100 14.72 -20.29 -9.24
CA ILE A 100 14.86 -21.22 -8.10
C ILE A 100 14.18 -22.55 -8.43
N PRO A 101 14.92 -23.59 -8.86
CA PRO A 101 14.31 -24.83 -9.39
C PRO A 101 13.59 -25.67 -8.32
N SER A 102 13.93 -25.45 -7.05
CA SER A 102 13.42 -26.19 -5.89
C SER A 102 12.47 -25.35 -5.04
N ALA A 103 12.11 -24.15 -5.47
CA ALA A 103 11.20 -23.31 -4.69
C ALA A 103 9.82 -23.96 -4.60
N SER A 104 9.28 -23.98 -3.39
CA SER A 104 7.88 -24.31 -3.16
C SER A 104 6.96 -23.21 -3.78
N ASN A 105 5.70 -23.54 -4.06
CA ASN A 105 4.74 -22.56 -4.50
C ASN A 105 4.66 -21.36 -3.56
N ARG A 106 4.80 -21.58 -2.26
CA ARG A 106 4.79 -20.54 -1.25
C ARG A 106 6.00 -19.59 -1.38
N GLU A 107 7.20 -20.13 -1.61
CA GLU A 107 8.40 -19.31 -1.82
C GLU A 107 8.31 -18.50 -3.11
N GLN A 108 7.85 -19.11 -4.20
CA GLN A 108 7.64 -18.40 -5.47
C GLN A 108 6.62 -17.29 -5.31
N SER A 109 5.49 -17.56 -4.64
CA SER A 109 4.48 -16.57 -4.33
C SER A 109 5.04 -15.42 -3.50
N ALA A 110 5.82 -15.72 -2.46
CA ALA A 110 6.40 -14.70 -1.58
C ALA A 110 7.37 -13.77 -2.33
N ILE A 111 8.25 -14.34 -3.18
CA ILE A 111 9.22 -13.54 -3.96
C ILE A 111 8.49 -12.69 -5.02
N LEU A 112 7.49 -13.27 -5.72
CA LEU A 112 6.67 -12.51 -6.67
C LEU A 112 5.81 -11.46 -5.99
N GLY A 113 5.28 -11.74 -4.79
CA GLY A 113 4.59 -10.75 -3.97
C GLY A 113 5.45 -9.53 -3.70
N GLN A 114 6.71 -9.76 -3.29
CA GLN A 114 7.67 -8.67 -3.13
C GLN A 114 7.94 -7.91 -4.43
N ALA A 115 8.14 -8.62 -5.54
CA ALA A 115 8.36 -7.98 -6.83
C ALA A 115 7.17 -7.07 -7.20
N GLY A 116 5.94 -7.54 -6.97
CA GLY A 116 4.74 -6.75 -7.18
C GLY A 116 4.66 -5.51 -6.29
N SER A 117 4.94 -5.66 -4.99
CA SER A 117 5.04 -4.54 -4.05
C SER A 117 6.09 -3.50 -4.50
N VAL A 118 7.23 -3.96 -4.99
CA VAL A 118 8.29 -3.06 -5.50
C VAL A 118 7.85 -2.37 -6.79
N TRP A 119 7.09 -3.03 -7.67
CA TRP A 119 6.50 -2.38 -8.85
C TRP A 119 5.48 -1.28 -8.47
N LEU A 120 4.73 -1.44 -7.38
CA LEU A 120 3.89 -0.37 -6.82
C LEU A 120 4.71 0.87 -6.44
N HIS A 121 5.89 0.67 -5.84
CA HIS A 121 6.83 1.75 -5.52
C HIS A 121 7.44 2.38 -6.78
N ALA A 122 7.67 1.59 -7.83
CA ALA A 122 8.11 2.10 -9.13
C ALA A 122 7.02 2.88 -9.87
N GLY A 123 5.75 2.77 -9.44
CA GLY A 123 4.59 3.38 -10.10
C GLY A 123 4.10 2.63 -11.34
N ASP A 124 4.64 1.44 -11.63
CA ASP A 124 4.18 0.59 -12.73
C ASP A 124 3.05 -0.34 -12.25
N LEU A 125 1.83 0.23 -12.20
CA LEU A 125 0.64 -0.47 -11.71
C LEU A 125 0.30 -1.70 -12.57
N THR A 126 0.54 -1.65 -13.86
CA THR A 126 0.26 -2.77 -14.79
C THR A 126 1.16 -3.97 -14.49
N ARG A 127 2.47 -3.72 -14.29
CA ARG A 127 3.39 -4.77 -13.90
C ARG A 127 3.11 -5.28 -12.50
N ALA A 128 2.84 -4.39 -11.54
CA ALA A 128 2.45 -4.78 -10.18
C ALA A 128 1.26 -5.74 -10.20
N HIS A 129 0.16 -5.38 -10.86
CA HIS A 129 -1.02 -6.23 -11.00
C HIS A 129 -0.69 -7.58 -11.64
N THR A 130 0.10 -7.59 -12.72
CA THR A 130 0.46 -8.82 -13.44
C THR A 130 1.25 -9.77 -12.55
N VAL A 131 2.28 -9.26 -11.88
CA VAL A 131 3.19 -10.06 -11.03
C VAL A 131 2.47 -10.56 -9.77
N LEU A 132 1.63 -9.71 -9.14
CA LEU A 132 0.82 -10.10 -7.98
C LEU A 132 -0.23 -11.17 -8.34
N THR A 133 -0.81 -11.10 -9.55
CA THR A 133 -1.70 -12.15 -10.04
C THR A 133 -0.96 -13.48 -10.22
N GLN A 134 0.29 -13.46 -10.69
CA GLN A 134 1.13 -14.66 -10.75
C GLN A 134 1.46 -15.18 -9.34
N ALA A 135 1.77 -14.31 -8.40
CA ALA A 135 2.02 -14.69 -7.01
C ALA A 135 0.82 -15.43 -6.40
N LEU A 136 -0.40 -14.88 -6.57
CA LEU A 136 -1.64 -15.50 -6.09
C LEU A 136 -1.97 -16.83 -6.78
N ALA A 137 -1.52 -17.05 -8.01
CA ALA A 137 -1.67 -18.33 -8.71
C ALA A 137 -0.78 -19.43 -8.08
N PHE A 138 0.34 -19.09 -7.47
CA PHE A 138 1.18 -20.03 -6.73
C PHE A 138 0.64 -20.29 -5.32
N ASP A 139 0.34 -19.23 -4.57
CA ASP A 139 -0.23 -19.33 -3.22
C ASP A 139 -1.09 -18.10 -2.90
N SER A 140 -2.39 -18.32 -2.67
CA SER A 140 -3.36 -17.26 -2.41
C SER A 140 -3.62 -17.00 -0.92
N ARG A 141 -2.85 -17.61 -0.01
CA ARG A 141 -3.12 -17.55 1.43
C ARG A 141 -2.61 -16.29 2.12
N ASP A 142 -1.64 -15.60 1.52
CA ASP A 142 -1.05 -14.39 2.09
C ASP A 142 -1.96 -13.18 1.79
N PRO A 143 -2.57 -12.55 2.82
CA PRO A 143 -3.43 -11.39 2.64
C PRO A 143 -2.68 -10.17 2.09
N GLU A 144 -1.37 -10.07 2.30
CA GLU A 144 -0.56 -8.95 1.81
C GLU A 144 -0.57 -8.86 0.29
N ILE A 145 -0.51 -10.01 -0.40
CA ILE A 145 -0.49 -10.05 -1.87
C ILE A 145 -1.82 -9.57 -2.45
N TRP A 146 -2.94 -9.91 -1.79
CA TRP A 146 -4.26 -9.41 -2.14
C TRP A 146 -4.36 -7.89 -1.93
N ILE A 147 -3.85 -7.38 -0.80
CA ILE A 147 -3.83 -5.95 -0.51
C ILE A 147 -3.00 -5.18 -1.54
N ASP A 148 -1.81 -5.67 -1.86
CA ASP A 148 -0.94 -5.03 -2.84
C ASP A 148 -1.58 -5.04 -4.25
N ARG A 149 -2.27 -6.12 -4.66
CA ARG A 149 -2.98 -6.16 -5.94
C ARG A 149 -4.19 -5.21 -5.94
N GLY A 150 -4.95 -5.18 -4.86
CA GLY A 150 -6.04 -4.23 -4.66
C GLY A 150 -5.55 -2.77 -4.70
N ASP A 151 -4.37 -2.46 -4.14
CA ASP A 151 -3.76 -1.11 -4.25
C ASP A 151 -3.42 -0.77 -5.72
N ALA A 152 -2.85 -1.73 -6.47
CA ALA A 152 -2.60 -1.53 -7.90
C ALA A 152 -3.88 -1.19 -8.67
N LEU A 153 -4.95 -1.96 -8.44
CA LEU A 153 -6.26 -1.79 -9.05
C LEU A 153 -6.90 -0.45 -8.65
N ALA A 154 -6.93 -0.13 -7.36
CA ALA A 154 -7.52 1.11 -6.84
C ALA A 154 -6.79 2.35 -7.40
N ARG A 155 -5.47 2.32 -7.47
CA ARG A 155 -4.67 3.40 -8.09
C ARG A 155 -4.86 3.46 -9.59
N GLY A 156 -5.24 2.37 -10.25
CA GLY A 156 -5.65 2.29 -11.65
C GLY A 156 -7.09 2.78 -11.89
N GLY A 157 -7.88 3.01 -10.84
CA GLY A 157 -9.29 3.41 -10.93
C GLY A 157 -10.27 2.23 -11.01
N GLU A 158 -9.78 1.01 -10.89
CA GLU A 158 -10.56 -0.23 -10.94
C GLU A 158 -11.09 -0.58 -9.54
N TYR A 159 -11.94 0.30 -8.98
CA TYR A 159 -12.33 0.26 -7.57
C TYR A 159 -13.13 -0.99 -7.19
N TRP A 160 -13.98 -1.53 -8.09
CA TRP A 160 -14.76 -2.74 -7.80
C TRP A 160 -13.86 -3.96 -7.65
N ASP A 161 -12.89 -4.12 -8.56
CA ASP A 161 -11.94 -5.23 -8.50
C ASP A 161 -11.00 -5.09 -7.29
N ALA A 162 -10.65 -3.85 -6.93
CA ALA A 162 -9.90 -3.57 -5.69
C ALA A 162 -10.67 -3.94 -4.42
N ILE A 163 -11.99 -3.66 -4.37
CA ILE A 163 -12.87 -4.05 -3.26
C ILE A 163 -12.91 -5.57 -3.10
N ASP A 164 -12.97 -6.32 -4.21
CA ASP A 164 -12.93 -7.77 -4.18
C ASP A 164 -11.61 -8.27 -3.59
N ASP A 165 -10.48 -7.72 -4.02
CA ASP A 165 -9.17 -8.08 -3.49
C ASP A 165 -8.99 -7.74 -2.01
N PHE A 166 -9.42 -6.57 -1.57
CA PHE A 166 -9.40 -6.23 -0.14
C PHE A 166 -10.33 -7.12 0.68
N SER A 167 -11.44 -7.57 0.10
CA SER A 167 -12.34 -8.52 0.74
C SER A 167 -11.70 -9.89 0.90
N GLU A 168 -11.00 -10.39 -0.12
CA GLU A 168 -10.21 -11.61 -0.06
C GLU A 168 -9.10 -11.54 1.02
N ALA A 169 -8.47 -10.37 1.18
CA ALA A 169 -7.51 -10.15 2.25
C ALA A 169 -8.16 -10.21 3.63
N LEU A 170 -9.34 -9.60 3.79
CA LEU A 170 -10.10 -9.58 5.05
C LEU A 170 -10.71 -10.94 5.41
N ASP A 171 -11.01 -11.78 4.43
CA ASP A 171 -11.44 -13.16 4.65
C ASP A 171 -10.32 -14.02 5.25
N ARG A 172 -9.06 -13.68 4.97
CA ARG A 172 -7.87 -14.35 5.53
C ARG A 172 -7.46 -13.79 6.87
N ASP A 173 -7.56 -12.47 7.03
CA ASP A 173 -7.31 -11.77 8.29
C ASP A 173 -8.28 -10.59 8.44
N ALA A 174 -9.38 -10.83 9.16
CA ALA A 174 -10.44 -9.86 9.39
C ALA A 174 -10.01 -8.60 10.17
N ARG A 175 -8.79 -8.58 10.71
CA ARG A 175 -8.24 -7.46 11.48
C ARG A 175 -7.16 -6.66 10.75
N ARG A 176 -7.00 -6.87 9.46
CA ARG A 176 -6.04 -6.10 8.63
C ARG A 176 -6.52 -4.66 8.49
N LEU A 177 -5.83 -3.75 9.18
CA LEU A 177 -6.16 -2.31 9.19
C LEU A 177 -6.06 -1.68 7.81
N ASP A 178 -5.00 -2.00 7.08
CA ASP A 178 -4.75 -1.50 5.73
C ASP A 178 -5.86 -1.93 4.75
N ALA A 179 -6.25 -3.20 4.78
CA ALA A 179 -7.34 -3.70 3.94
C ALA A 179 -8.69 -3.02 4.25
N LEU A 180 -9.02 -2.82 5.55
CA LEU A 180 -10.23 -2.10 5.95
C LEU A 180 -10.22 -0.66 5.44
N ILE A 181 -9.12 0.06 5.63
CA ILE A 181 -9.00 1.47 5.24
C ILE A 181 -9.02 1.61 3.71
N PHE A 182 -8.31 0.74 2.99
CA PHE A 182 -8.27 0.79 1.53
C PHE A 182 -9.61 0.41 0.90
N ARG A 183 -10.32 -0.58 1.46
CA ARG A 183 -11.65 -0.93 0.99
C ARG A 183 -12.65 0.19 1.26
N ALA A 184 -12.57 0.83 2.43
CA ALA A 184 -13.38 2.01 2.74
C ALA A 184 -13.12 3.15 1.75
N ALA A 185 -11.87 3.44 1.43
CA ALA A 185 -11.51 4.44 0.43
C ALA A 185 -12.08 4.11 -0.95
N ALA A 186 -12.01 2.84 -1.36
CA ALA A 186 -12.60 2.38 -2.61
C ALA A 186 -14.13 2.51 -2.61
N TYR A 187 -14.83 2.13 -1.52
CA TYR A 187 -16.27 2.33 -1.36
C TYR A 187 -16.66 3.80 -1.43
N ARG A 188 -15.89 4.70 -0.80
CA ARG A 188 -16.15 6.14 -0.87
C ARG A 188 -16.04 6.65 -2.31
N LEU A 189 -15.02 6.20 -3.05
CA LEU A 189 -14.80 6.63 -4.44
C LEU A 189 -15.86 6.13 -5.44
N ILE A 190 -16.56 5.04 -5.12
CA ILE A 190 -17.73 4.58 -5.88
C ILE A 190 -19.07 5.05 -5.26
N GLU A 191 -19.01 6.06 -4.36
CA GLU A 191 -20.18 6.69 -3.75
C GLU A 191 -21.06 5.75 -2.92
N VAL A 192 -20.45 4.80 -2.19
CA VAL A 192 -21.12 3.89 -1.24
C VAL A 192 -20.66 4.19 0.20
N PRO A 193 -21.04 5.36 0.76
CA PRO A 193 -20.47 5.86 2.01
C PRO A 193 -20.84 5.02 3.24
N ASP A 194 -21.94 4.28 3.21
CA ASP A 194 -22.36 3.45 4.34
C ASP A 194 -21.36 2.29 4.55
N LEU A 195 -20.96 1.58 3.47
CA LEU A 195 -19.96 0.52 3.57
C LEU A 195 -18.57 1.08 3.91
N ALA A 196 -18.22 2.26 3.40
CA ALA A 196 -16.98 2.93 3.79
C ALA A 196 -16.96 3.21 5.30
N ARG A 197 -18.09 3.69 5.85
CA ARG A 197 -18.22 4.01 7.27
C ARG A 197 -18.10 2.76 8.16
N ASP A 198 -18.70 1.65 7.74
CA ASP A 198 -18.64 0.38 8.46
C ASP A 198 -17.19 -0.14 8.56
N ASP A 199 -16.44 -0.11 7.46
CA ASP A 199 -15.03 -0.54 7.46
C ASP A 199 -14.14 0.39 8.29
N ILE A 200 -14.35 1.71 8.22
CA ILE A 200 -13.63 2.67 9.06
C ILE A 200 -13.96 2.48 10.54
N ALA A 201 -15.21 2.22 10.90
CA ALA A 201 -15.59 1.94 12.27
C ALA A 201 -14.83 0.71 12.81
N ARG A 202 -14.77 -0.37 12.04
CA ARG A 202 -13.97 -1.57 12.38
C ARG A 202 -12.47 -1.26 12.51
N ALA A 203 -11.92 -0.45 11.61
CA ALA A 203 -10.51 -0.04 11.68
C ALA A 203 -10.22 0.75 12.97
N LEU A 204 -11.12 1.67 13.35
CA LEU A 204 -10.99 2.48 14.57
C LEU A 204 -11.30 1.69 15.86
N GLU A 205 -12.07 0.61 15.81
CA GLU A 205 -12.18 -0.34 16.92
C GLU A 205 -10.85 -1.07 17.18
N ILE A 206 -10.10 -1.37 16.13
CA ILE A 206 -8.79 -2.02 16.24
C ILE A 206 -7.71 -1.04 16.68
N SER A 207 -7.71 0.15 16.12
CA SER A 207 -6.74 1.21 16.39
C SER A 207 -7.43 2.60 16.42
N PRO A 208 -7.91 3.06 17.61
CA PRO A 208 -8.72 4.28 17.74
C PRO A 208 -8.06 5.58 17.28
N ASP A 209 -6.75 5.59 17.24
CA ASP A 209 -5.95 6.76 16.86
C ASP A 209 -5.14 6.53 15.57
N ASN A 210 -5.56 5.57 14.74
CA ASN A 210 -4.92 5.32 13.44
C ASN A 210 -5.08 6.54 12.52
N PRO A 211 -3.98 7.17 12.07
CA PRO A 211 -4.06 8.41 11.30
C PRO A 211 -4.71 8.24 9.93
N ASP A 212 -4.51 7.09 9.26
CA ASP A 212 -5.06 6.84 7.94
C ASP A 212 -6.57 6.60 8.03
N ALA A 213 -7.03 5.86 9.05
CA ALA A 213 -8.46 5.66 9.33
C ALA A 213 -9.17 6.98 9.68
N LEU A 214 -8.54 7.85 10.48
CA LEU A 214 -9.10 9.16 10.80
C LEU A 214 -9.14 10.09 9.59
N MET A 215 -8.13 10.03 8.72
CA MET A 215 -8.15 10.80 7.47
C MET A 215 -9.33 10.38 6.59
N GLU A 216 -9.53 9.07 6.42
CA GLU A 216 -10.59 8.53 5.60
C GLU A 216 -11.98 8.76 6.22
N LEU A 217 -12.12 8.66 7.57
CA LEU A 217 -13.36 9.01 8.25
C LEU A 217 -13.80 10.45 7.94
N GLY A 218 -12.86 11.39 8.07
CA GLY A 218 -13.15 12.79 7.77
C GLY A 218 -13.53 13.00 6.30
N ALA A 219 -12.91 12.26 5.37
CA ALA A 219 -13.26 12.32 3.96
C ALA A 219 -14.69 11.80 3.70
N VAL A 220 -15.05 10.65 4.27
CA VAL A 220 -16.41 10.10 4.18
C VAL A 220 -17.43 11.06 4.77
N GLN A 221 -17.14 11.69 5.92
CA GLN A 221 -18.03 12.68 6.56
C GLN A 221 -18.22 13.91 5.65
N ALA A 222 -17.16 14.42 5.05
CA ALA A 222 -17.22 15.55 4.13
C ALA A 222 -18.04 15.23 2.87
N ASP A 223 -17.89 14.04 2.31
CA ASP A 223 -18.61 13.60 1.10
C ASP A 223 -20.12 13.48 1.34
N VAL A 224 -20.55 13.14 2.56
CA VAL A 224 -21.98 13.11 2.93
C VAL A 224 -22.51 14.45 3.48
N GLY A 225 -21.67 15.50 3.49
CA GLY A 225 -22.06 16.85 3.92
C GLY A 225 -21.96 17.09 5.43
N ASP A 226 -21.42 16.16 6.20
CA ASP A 226 -21.14 16.35 7.64
C ASP A 226 -19.80 17.09 7.79
N PHE A 227 -19.78 18.37 7.44
CA PHE A 227 -18.58 19.19 7.47
C PHE A 227 -18.07 19.47 8.89
N ASP A 228 -18.97 19.55 9.86
CA ASP A 228 -18.57 19.75 11.27
C ASP A 228 -17.89 18.49 11.81
N GLY A 229 -18.42 17.30 11.52
CA GLY A 229 -17.82 16.04 11.86
C GLY A 229 -16.47 15.85 11.19
N ALA A 230 -16.37 16.11 9.89
CA ALA A 230 -15.11 16.03 9.13
C ALA A 230 -14.02 16.94 9.75
N ARG A 231 -14.39 18.20 10.06
CA ARG A 231 -13.48 19.16 10.71
C ARG A 231 -12.98 18.62 12.06
N ALA A 232 -13.89 18.16 12.91
CA ALA A 232 -13.54 17.64 14.23
C ALA A 232 -12.59 16.41 14.11
N THR A 233 -12.89 15.51 13.17
CA THR A 233 -12.07 14.30 12.92
C THR A 233 -10.67 14.67 12.43
N TRP A 234 -10.52 15.56 11.46
CA TRP A 234 -9.22 15.99 10.96
C TRP A 234 -8.42 16.80 11.99
N LEU A 235 -9.08 17.63 12.83
CA LEU A 235 -8.40 18.30 13.94
C LEU A 235 -7.89 17.30 14.99
N LYS A 236 -8.66 16.24 15.30
CA LYS A 236 -8.20 15.13 16.13
C LYS A 236 -6.93 14.50 15.51
N LEU A 237 -6.98 14.14 14.22
CA LEU A 237 -5.82 13.60 13.51
C LEU A 237 -4.58 14.51 13.64
N LEU A 238 -4.75 15.81 13.43
CA LEU A 238 -3.66 16.78 13.56
C LEU A 238 -3.08 16.87 14.97
N SER A 239 -3.89 16.63 15.99
CA SER A 239 -3.45 16.65 17.40
C SER A 239 -2.60 15.43 17.78
N ILE A 240 -2.93 14.25 17.23
CA ILE A 240 -2.29 12.97 17.61
C ILE A 240 -1.08 12.64 16.75
N ALA A 241 -1.10 13.02 15.46
CA ALA A 241 -0.05 12.68 14.51
C ALA A 241 0.33 13.85 13.58
N PRO A 242 0.75 15.03 14.13
CA PRO A 242 0.92 16.27 13.36
C PRO A 242 1.96 16.20 12.24
N GLY A 243 2.94 15.30 12.34
CA GLY A 243 4.00 15.10 11.34
C GLY A 243 3.70 14.00 10.32
N SER A 244 2.56 13.33 10.43
CA SER A 244 2.23 12.23 9.53
C SER A 244 1.80 12.73 8.14
N ARG A 245 1.87 11.84 7.16
CA ARG A 245 1.39 12.13 5.80
C ARG A 245 -0.14 12.36 5.77
N PRO A 246 -0.98 11.57 6.46
CA PRO A 246 -2.40 11.87 6.59
C PRO A 246 -2.69 13.24 7.17
N ALA A 247 -1.85 13.74 8.10
CA ALA A 247 -1.99 15.08 8.65
C ALA A 247 -1.76 16.19 7.60
N ALA A 248 -0.87 15.98 6.64
CA ALA A 248 -0.69 16.92 5.55
C ALA A 248 -1.94 16.98 4.66
N ALA A 249 -2.55 15.84 4.35
CA ALA A 249 -3.79 15.75 3.61
C ALA A 249 -4.97 16.38 4.38
N ALA A 250 -5.07 16.15 5.69
CA ALA A 250 -6.08 16.75 6.56
C ALA A 250 -5.99 18.29 6.58
N ARG A 251 -4.77 18.86 6.64
CA ARG A 251 -4.59 20.34 6.54
C ARG A 251 -5.10 20.88 5.22
N ALA A 252 -4.77 20.21 4.11
CA ALA A 252 -5.24 20.63 2.79
C ALA A 252 -6.76 20.56 2.69
N ALA A 253 -7.39 19.51 3.22
CA ALA A 253 -8.84 19.35 3.25
C ALA A 253 -9.53 20.45 4.07
N LEU A 254 -9.01 20.76 5.25
CA LEU A 254 -9.51 21.84 6.09
C LEU A 254 -9.43 23.21 5.40
N GLN A 255 -8.29 23.52 4.75
CA GLN A 255 -8.13 24.77 3.99
C GLN A 255 -9.17 24.89 2.87
N GLN A 256 -9.44 23.81 2.13
CA GLN A 256 -10.44 23.81 1.07
C GLN A 256 -11.86 24.02 1.59
N MET A 257 -12.18 23.45 2.76
CA MET A 257 -13.46 23.68 3.41
C MET A 257 -13.66 25.14 3.82
N ASP A 258 -12.61 25.80 4.36
CA ASP A 258 -12.70 27.20 4.80
C ASP A 258 -12.91 28.15 3.62
N VAL A 259 -12.29 27.91 2.48
CA VAL A 259 -12.50 28.71 1.26
C VAL A 259 -13.93 28.62 0.72
N LYS A 260 -14.56 27.45 0.79
CA LYS A 260 -15.95 27.25 0.31
C LYS A 260 -17.01 27.91 1.18
N VAL A 261 -16.71 28.25 2.43
CA VAL A 261 -17.65 28.90 3.37
C VAL A 261 -17.68 30.42 3.15
N GLU A 262 -16.66 30.99 2.50
CA GLU A 262 -16.54 32.44 2.23
C GLU A 262 -17.17 32.88 0.88
N GLU A 263 -17.58 31.95 0.02
CA GLU A 263 -18.29 32.19 -1.26
C GLU A 263 -19.82 32.04 -1.09
#